data_944a1733818543adc7b5be6b4988b0f9
#
_entry.id   944a1733818543adc7b5be6b4988b0f9
#
_cell.length_a   1.000
_cell.length_b   1.000
_cell.length_c   1.000
_cell.angle_alpha   90.00
_cell.angle_beta   90.00
_cell.angle_gamma   90.00
#
_symmetry.space_group_name_H-M   'P 1'
#
loop_
_entity.id
_entity.type
_entity.pdbx_description
1 polymer ?
#
loop_
_entity_poly.entity_id
_entity_poly.type
_entity_poly.pdbx_seq_one_letter_code
_entity_poly.pdbx_strand_id
1 'polypeptide(L)'
;MLSLIIFIPLIAALGLLMVSRDNTAMIKVVGVGAAGASLSLSLWLLFSFDTASSEMQFIQMFHWVPALHINYLVGVDGISLWMVVLTSFLGLIAILFSFNQKEGFRNFMSLMLALEAGTLGVFLALDTILFYVFWELMLVPTYFLIGVWGEGRRVYATMKFVIFTLVGSLLMLVAILSLTMIHYGATHDVTFDLRMLTHTHIDPATQIWMFFFFFLAFAIKVPVFPLHSWLPHAYVACPIPALILLTGAMSKTGAYGFLRFCLPLFPEAVDSFAAIIGLMAAAGMIYGAWIAIAQKDLKALVAYSSISHLGFIVIGIFAHNGTGIEGSVLQMVNHGIIASALFLIVAFIEMRMGTRSLNELRGLSKAMPVLYGSFMLIMLAALGLPGLSGFVGEFMILMGVWTSNIFSGLSGILVLMGGLSIVFASIYMLYMFQGSMQDKPENLPEGLTDIDQSEFRLIFPACLLILLIGLYPKPFVDRITPSVDSLLHLKKTVNLNAGEDHH
;
A
#
# COMPACT_ATOMS: atom_id res chain seq x y z
N MET A 1 12.76 14.84 13.17
CA MET A 1 11.44 14.24 13.41
C MET A 1 11.19 13.04 12.52
N LEU A 2 11.28 13.16 11.20
CA LEU A 2 11.07 12.04 10.27
C LEU A 2 11.98 10.85 10.59
N SER A 3 13.24 11.10 10.92
CA SER A 3 14.17 10.04 11.37
C SER A 3 13.66 9.29 12.61
N LEU A 4 13.01 9.98 13.56
CA LEU A 4 12.46 9.31 14.75
C LEU A 4 11.30 8.37 14.38
N ILE A 5 10.44 8.75 13.42
CA ILE A 5 9.35 7.91 12.92
C ILE A 5 9.91 6.59 12.36
N ILE A 6 11.04 6.62 11.65
CA ILE A 6 11.69 5.45 11.06
C ILE A 6 12.48 4.65 12.12
N PHE A 7 13.33 5.34 12.90
CA PHE A 7 14.32 4.66 13.72
C PHE A 7 13.77 4.18 15.07
N ILE A 8 12.69 4.75 15.62
CA ILE A 8 12.11 4.22 16.86
C ILE A 8 11.67 2.76 16.68
N PRO A 9 10.84 2.40 15.69
CA PRO A 9 10.50 0.99 15.48
C PRO A 9 11.71 0.14 15.09
N LEU A 10 12.67 0.66 14.32
CA LEU A 10 13.87 -0.09 13.93
C LEU A 10 14.79 -0.39 15.12
N ILE A 11 15.06 0.61 15.98
CA ILE A 11 15.88 0.42 17.18
C ILE A 11 15.17 -0.52 18.16
N ALA A 12 13.85 -0.37 18.32
CA ALA A 12 13.06 -1.28 19.13
C ALA A 12 13.09 -2.72 18.58
N ALA A 13 13.04 -2.91 17.26
CA ALA A 13 13.19 -4.21 16.62
C ALA A 13 14.51 -4.89 16.99
N LEU A 14 15.63 -4.16 16.90
CA LEU A 14 16.96 -4.65 17.26
C LEU A 14 17.08 -4.85 18.78
N GLY A 15 16.56 -3.92 19.59
CA GLY A 15 16.56 -4.00 21.04
C GLY A 15 15.81 -5.22 21.59
N LEU A 16 14.70 -5.60 20.93
CA LEU A 16 13.93 -6.80 21.30
C LEU A 16 14.77 -8.07 21.18
N LEU A 17 15.74 -8.15 20.28
CA LEU A 17 16.61 -9.31 20.17
C LEU A 17 17.49 -9.53 21.42
N MET A 18 17.73 -8.46 22.20
CA MET A 18 18.47 -8.53 23.46
C MET A 18 17.58 -8.86 24.68
N VAL A 19 16.26 -8.79 24.54
CA VAL A 19 15.31 -9.13 25.59
C VAL A 19 15.16 -10.65 25.68
N SER A 20 15.03 -11.21 26.92
CA SER A 20 14.74 -12.63 27.10
C SER A 20 13.45 -13.05 26.41
N ARG A 21 13.45 -14.23 25.78
CA ARG A 21 12.26 -14.79 25.09
C ARG A 21 11.08 -15.00 26.01
N ASP A 22 11.33 -15.21 27.30
CA ASP A 22 10.31 -15.49 28.32
C ASP A 22 9.69 -14.22 28.88
N ASN A 23 10.34 -13.07 28.69
CA ASN A 23 9.83 -11.78 29.19
C ASN A 23 8.80 -11.18 28.21
N THR A 24 7.67 -11.85 28.08
CA THR A 24 6.58 -11.44 27.17
C THR A 24 6.01 -10.06 27.51
N ALA A 25 6.01 -9.68 28.79
CA ALA A 25 5.54 -8.37 29.24
C ALA A 25 6.42 -7.24 28.66
N MET A 26 7.74 -7.37 28.78
CA MET A 26 8.69 -6.40 28.21
C MET A 26 8.58 -6.32 26.68
N ILE A 27 8.44 -7.48 26.00
CA ILE A 27 8.30 -7.53 24.54
C ILE A 27 7.04 -6.75 24.11
N LYS A 28 5.90 -6.94 24.82
CA LYS A 28 4.65 -6.21 24.55
C LYS A 28 4.82 -4.70 24.76
N VAL A 29 5.41 -4.30 25.88
CA VAL A 29 5.61 -2.88 26.23
C VAL A 29 6.49 -2.19 25.19
N VAL A 30 7.62 -2.80 24.80
CA VAL A 30 8.52 -2.26 23.79
C VAL A 30 7.83 -2.18 22.41
N GLY A 31 7.12 -3.24 22.01
CA GLY A 31 6.40 -3.27 20.73
C GLY A 31 5.33 -2.18 20.62
N VAL A 32 4.44 -2.09 21.63
CA VAL A 32 3.38 -1.06 21.67
C VAL A 32 3.97 0.33 21.83
N GLY A 33 4.99 0.49 22.69
CA GLY A 33 5.65 1.77 22.88
C GLY A 33 6.29 2.31 21.60
N ALA A 34 6.96 1.46 20.83
CA ALA A 34 7.59 1.85 19.58
C ALA A 34 6.56 2.20 18.49
N ALA A 35 5.58 1.33 18.23
CA ALA A 35 4.54 1.59 17.24
C ALA A 35 3.64 2.78 17.65
N GLY A 36 3.33 2.90 18.94
CA GLY A 36 2.56 4.02 19.49
C GLY A 36 3.32 5.36 19.37
N ALA A 37 4.63 5.37 19.61
CA ALA A 37 5.45 6.55 19.42
C ALA A 37 5.54 6.95 17.93
N SER A 38 5.71 5.97 17.03
CA SER A 38 5.71 6.20 15.58
C SER A 38 4.38 6.81 15.14
N LEU A 39 3.24 6.27 15.58
CA LEU A 39 1.91 6.83 15.27
C LEU A 39 1.75 8.24 15.85
N SER A 40 2.14 8.46 17.11
CA SER A 40 2.01 9.79 17.76
C SER A 40 2.82 10.86 17.00
N LEU A 41 4.04 10.52 16.58
CA LEU A 41 4.87 11.41 15.78
C LEU A 41 4.29 11.63 14.37
N SER A 42 3.69 10.60 13.76
CA SER A 42 3.04 10.72 12.44
C SER A 42 1.78 11.58 12.52
N LEU A 43 1.01 11.48 13.59
CA LEU A 43 -0.14 12.38 13.83
C LEU A 43 0.31 13.82 14.10
N TRP A 44 1.39 14.00 14.89
CA TRP A 44 1.95 15.34 15.08
C TRP A 44 2.44 15.93 13.74
N LEU A 45 3.08 15.12 12.88
CA LEU A 45 3.45 15.51 11.53
C LEU A 45 2.24 15.98 10.72
N LEU A 46 1.13 15.22 10.77
CA LEU A 46 -0.12 15.53 10.07
C LEU A 46 -0.70 16.90 10.48
N PHE A 47 -0.67 17.22 11.78
CA PHE A 47 -1.19 18.50 12.29
C PHE A 47 -0.24 19.67 12.07
N SER A 48 1.07 19.41 11.94
CA SER A 48 2.10 20.42 11.71
C SER A 48 2.39 20.67 10.22
N PHE A 49 1.74 19.88 9.33
CA PHE A 49 1.95 19.94 7.88
C PHE A 49 1.28 21.20 7.29
N ASP A 50 2.06 21.97 6.54
CA ASP A 50 1.54 23.13 5.79
C ASP A 50 0.82 22.65 4.53
N THR A 51 -0.50 22.83 4.52
CA THR A 51 -1.38 22.42 3.41
C THR A 51 -1.31 23.36 2.21
N ALA A 52 -0.70 24.52 2.32
CA ALA A 52 -0.57 25.49 1.22
C ALA A 52 0.71 25.27 0.41
N SER A 53 1.70 24.55 0.96
CA SER A 53 2.98 24.31 0.30
C SER A 53 2.96 23.06 -0.55
N SER A 54 3.45 23.17 -1.78
CA SER A 54 3.69 22.05 -2.69
C SER A 54 5.07 21.40 -2.53
N GLU A 55 5.95 22.00 -1.74
CA GLU A 55 7.32 21.56 -1.57
C GLU A 55 7.46 20.44 -0.55
N MET A 56 8.60 19.74 -0.59
CA MET A 56 8.98 18.77 0.45
C MET A 56 9.19 19.48 1.77
N GLN A 57 8.54 18.98 2.82
CA GLN A 57 8.60 19.55 4.17
C GLN A 57 9.40 18.67 5.12
N PHE A 58 9.86 19.24 6.25
CA PHE A 58 10.61 18.56 7.31
C PHE A 58 11.87 17.85 6.80
N ILE A 59 12.51 18.37 5.75
CA ILE A 59 13.69 17.76 5.14
C ILE A 59 14.81 17.58 6.18
N GLN A 60 15.39 16.37 6.21
CA GLN A 60 16.56 16.05 7.02
C GLN A 60 17.62 15.41 6.11
N MET A 61 18.83 15.95 6.13
CA MET A 61 19.96 15.48 5.34
C MET A 61 21.17 15.23 6.21
N PHE A 62 21.77 14.05 6.05
CA PHE A 62 23.04 13.68 6.68
C PHE A 62 23.89 12.90 5.66
N HIS A 63 25.19 13.18 5.61
CA HIS A 63 26.11 12.43 4.76
C HIS A 63 26.29 11.02 5.33
N TRP A 64 25.73 10.02 4.65
CA TRP A 64 25.79 8.62 5.10
C TRP A 64 27.04 7.91 4.59
N VAL A 65 27.26 7.91 3.26
CA VAL A 65 28.45 7.33 2.62
C VAL A 65 29.07 8.39 1.69
N PRO A 66 29.90 9.31 2.23
CA PRO A 66 30.41 10.45 1.45
C PRO A 66 31.22 10.03 0.22
N ALA A 67 31.97 8.91 0.30
CA ALA A 67 32.78 8.39 -0.80
C ALA A 67 31.96 7.97 -2.03
N LEU A 68 30.66 7.70 -1.85
CA LEU A 68 29.73 7.31 -2.91
C LEU A 68 28.67 8.39 -3.16
N HIS A 69 28.76 9.55 -2.52
CA HIS A 69 27.75 10.63 -2.56
C HIS A 69 26.35 10.20 -2.15
N ILE A 70 26.23 9.14 -1.32
CA ILE A 70 24.96 8.65 -0.80
C ILE A 70 24.63 9.40 0.49
N ASN A 71 23.44 9.98 0.54
CA ASN A 71 22.96 10.74 1.66
C ASN A 71 21.78 10.06 2.36
N TYR A 72 21.74 10.13 3.68
CA TYR A 72 20.48 9.96 4.39
C TYR A 72 19.68 11.24 4.19
N LEU A 73 18.77 11.20 3.23
CA LEU A 73 17.93 12.33 2.85
C LEU A 73 16.48 11.91 2.91
N VAL A 74 15.72 12.51 3.80
CA VAL A 74 14.30 12.22 4.01
C VAL A 74 13.48 13.51 4.02
N GLY A 75 12.26 13.43 3.52
CA GLY A 75 11.30 14.52 3.49
C GLY A 75 9.88 13.98 3.31
N VAL A 76 8.90 14.86 3.44
CA VAL A 76 7.48 14.51 3.33
C VAL A 76 6.74 15.57 2.52
N ASP A 77 5.81 15.12 1.70
CA ASP A 77 4.82 15.94 0.99
C ASP A 77 3.41 15.40 1.21
N GLY A 78 2.41 16.00 0.58
CA GLY A 78 1.01 15.60 0.75
C GLY A 78 0.70 14.17 0.29
N ILE A 79 1.50 13.59 -0.61
CA ILE A 79 1.36 12.20 -1.07
C ILE A 79 1.92 11.24 -0.02
N SER A 80 3.15 11.46 0.41
CA SER A 80 3.84 10.59 1.38
C SER A 80 3.29 10.72 2.80
N LEU A 81 2.78 11.88 3.19
CA LEU A 81 2.19 12.14 4.50
C LEU A 81 1.13 11.10 4.88
N TRP A 82 0.17 10.87 3.98
CA TRP A 82 -0.90 9.91 4.24
C TRP A 82 -0.42 8.46 4.28
N MET A 83 0.62 8.14 3.52
CA MET A 83 1.23 6.81 3.55
C MET A 83 1.98 6.56 4.87
N VAL A 84 2.63 7.58 5.41
CA VAL A 84 3.31 7.52 6.71
C VAL A 84 2.29 7.34 7.85
N VAL A 85 1.22 8.15 7.87
CA VAL A 85 0.17 8.04 8.88
C VAL A 85 -0.53 6.68 8.81
N LEU A 86 -0.87 6.22 7.60
CA LEU A 86 -1.49 4.92 7.37
C LEU A 86 -0.59 3.77 7.87
N THR A 87 0.71 3.83 7.54
CA THR A 87 1.67 2.78 7.94
C THR A 87 1.79 2.69 9.46
N SER A 88 1.96 3.83 10.15
CA SER A 88 2.05 3.87 11.61
C SER A 88 0.74 3.44 12.29
N PHE A 89 -0.41 3.82 11.74
CA PHE A 89 -1.72 3.42 12.23
C PHE A 89 -1.91 1.90 12.12
N LEU A 90 -1.66 1.34 10.96
CA LEU A 90 -1.78 -0.10 10.73
C LEU A 90 -0.69 -0.88 11.47
N GLY A 91 0.50 -0.31 11.63
CA GLY A 91 1.59 -0.85 12.44
C GLY A 91 1.15 -1.09 13.89
N LEU A 92 0.56 -0.08 14.52
CA LEU A 92 0.05 -0.22 15.89
C LEU A 92 -1.05 -1.30 16.00
N ILE A 93 -2.01 -1.34 15.06
CA ILE A 93 -3.05 -2.38 15.03
C ILE A 93 -2.43 -3.76 14.87
N ALA A 94 -1.48 -3.91 13.95
CA ALA A 94 -0.80 -5.18 13.70
C ALA A 94 0.02 -5.66 14.92
N ILE A 95 0.72 -4.75 15.61
CA ILE A 95 1.45 -5.04 16.86
C ILE A 95 0.50 -5.47 17.97
N LEU A 96 -0.63 -4.79 18.16
CA LEU A 96 -1.62 -5.16 19.17
C LEU A 96 -2.25 -6.53 18.85
N PHE A 97 -2.58 -6.79 17.59
CA PHE A 97 -3.13 -8.10 17.19
C PHE A 97 -2.09 -9.23 17.30
N SER A 98 -0.78 -8.91 17.21
CA SER A 98 0.32 -9.88 17.37
C SER A 98 0.37 -10.52 18.77
N PHE A 99 -0.35 -9.99 19.76
CA PHE A 99 -0.41 -10.59 21.11
C PHE A 99 -1.02 -11.99 21.12
N ASN A 100 -1.74 -12.36 20.08
CA ASN A 100 -2.27 -13.70 19.89
C ASN A 100 -1.19 -14.71 19.41
N GLN A 101 -0.01 -14.22 18.98
CA GLN A 101 1.10 -15.05 18.53
C GLN A 101 1.83 -15.68 19.71
N LYS A 102 1.84 -17.02 19.81
CA LYS A 102 2.45 -17.76 20.92
C LYS A 102 3.89 -18.20 20.60
N GLU A 103 4.13 -18.71 19.41
CA GLU A 103 5.42 -19.26 19.03
C GLU A 103 6.38 -18.20 18.51
N GLY A 104 7.59 -18.16 19.08
CA GLY A 104 8.64 -17.25 18.67
C GLY A 104 8.27 -15.76 18.78
N PHE A 105 7.40 -15.40 19.74
CA PHE A 105 6.76 -14.10 19.89
C PHE A 105 7.75 -12.92 19.83
N ARG A 106 8.93 -13.05 20.49
CA ARG A 106 9.98 -12.01 20.46
C ARG A 106 10.47 -11.71 19.04
N ASN A 107 10.83 -12.77 18.31
CA ASN A 107 11.37 -12.61 16.95
C ASN A 107 10.29 -12.15 15.97
N PHE A 108 9.05 -12.63 16.15
CA PHE A 108 7.90 -12.15 15.38
C PHE A 108 7.70 -10.64 15.57
N MET A 109 7.67 -10.17 16.82
CA MET A 109 7.50 -8.76 17.16
C MET A 109 8.63 -7.88 16.62
N SER A 110 9.89 -8.35 16.73
CA SER A 110 11.05 -7.67 16.16
C SER A 110 10.92 -7.51 14.62
N LEU A 111 10.53 -8.56 13.91
CA LEU A 111 10.34 -8.50 12.45
C LEU A 111 9.15 -7.60 12.05
N MET A 112 8.08 -7.57 12.84
CA MET A 112 6.95 -6.67 12.61
C MET A 112 7.36 -5.19 12.68
N LEU A 113 8.14 -4.82 13.71
CA LEU A 113 8.68 -3.46 13.85
C LEU A 113 9.70 -3.12 12.75
N ALA A 114 10.52 -4.08 12.34
CA ALA A 114 11.45 -3.88 11.22
C ALA A 114 10.71 -3.67 9.89
N LEU A 115 9.60 -4.39 9.66
CA LEU A 115 8.75 -4.20 8.48
C LEU A 115 8.08 -2.82 8.48
N GLU A 116 7.57 -2.38 9.63
CA GLU A 116 7.01 -1.04 9.79
C GLU A 116 8.07 0.04 9.46
N ALA A 117 9.26 -0.06 10.05
CA ALA A 117 10.36 0.86 9.83
C ALA A 117 10.80 0.93 8.36
N GLY A 118 10.96 -0.23 7.71
CA GLY A 118 11.30 -0.31 6.29
C GLY A 118 10.26 0.36 5.40
N THR A 119 8.98 0.12 5.70
CA THR A 119 7.86 0.71 4.94
C THR A 119 7.80 2.24 5.11
N LEU A 120 7.98 2.74 6.34
CA LEU A 120 8.08 4.18 6.63
C LEU A 120 9.26 4.83 5.91
N GLY A 121 10.41 4.15 5.90
CA GLY A 121 11.60 4.61 5.21
C GLY A 121 11.40 4.77 3.70
N VAL A 122 10.68 3.85 3.06
CA VAL A 122 10.34 3.95 1.63
C VAL A 122 9.51 5.19 1.32
N PHE A 123 8.53 5.53 2.15
CA PHE A 123 7.68 6.70 1.92
C PHE A 123 8.35 8.04 2.23
N LEU A 124 9.44 8.04 2.98
CA LEU A 124 10.14 9.24 3.41
C LEU A 124 11.46 9.48 2.66
N ALA A 125 12.04 8.48 2.02
CA ALA A 125 13.33 8.59 1.34
C ALA A 125 13.23 9.48 0.09
N LEU A 126 14.15 10.46 0.01
CA LEU A 126 14.36 11.35 -1.15
C LEU A 126 15.69 11.07 -1.87
N ASP A 127 16.60 10.31 -1.27
CA ASP A 127 17.76 9.74 -1.94
C ASP A 127 17.38 8.39 -2.54
N THR A 128 17.70 8.17 -3.81
CA THR A 128 17.27 6.99 -4.57
C THR A 128 17.90 5.69 -4.08
N ILE A 129 19.15 5.75 -3.57
CA ILE A 129 19.79 4.57 -2.94
C ILE A 129 19.21 4.33 -1.55
N LEU A 130 18.93 5.38 -0.77
CA LEU A 130 18.24 5.23 0.52
C LEU A 130 16.86 4.61 0.34
N PHE A 131 16.11 5.06 -0.69
CA PHE A 131 14.84 4.44 -1.09
C PHE A 131 15.01 2.94 -1.37
N TYR A 132 16.01 2.58 -2.18
CA TYR A 132 16.31 1.19 -2.53
C TYR A 132 16.65 0.36 -1.28
N VAL A 133 17.46 0.89 -0.37
CA VAL A 133 17.81 0.21 0.89
C VAL A 133 16.58 -0.08 1.75
N PHE A 134 15.67 0.88 1.91
CA PHE A 134 14.43 0.65 2.64
C PHE A 134 13.47 -0.29 1.89
N TRP A 135 13.47 -0.25 0.56
CA TRP A 135 12.71 -1.17 -0.27
C TRP A 135 13.15 -2.62 -0.06
N GLU A 136 14.44 -2.89 -0.02
CA GLU A 136 15.00 -4.23 0.29
C GLU A 136 14.83 -4.59 1.76
N LEU A 137 14.90 -3.60 2.67
CA LEU A 137 14.70 -3.83 4.10
C LEU A 137 13.30 -4.40 4.39
N MET A 138 12.26 -4.02 3.65
CA MET A 138 10.93 -4.61 3.81
C MET A 138 10.87 -6.09 3.41
N LEU A 139 11.72 -6.52 2.48
CA LEU A 139 11.69 -7.89 1.95
C LEU A 139 12.13 -8.91 3.00
N VAL A 140 13.16 -8.60 3.76
CA VAL A 140 13.76 -9.52 4.75
C VAL A 140 12.76 -9.89 5.87
N PRO A 141 12.13 -8.93 6.58
CA PRO A 141 11.10 -9.27 7.57
C PRO A 141 9.94 -10.06 6.96
N THR A 142 9.47 -9.66 5.78
CA THR A 142 8.34 -10.33 5.12
C THR A 142 8.66 -11.77 4.76
N TYR A 143 9.88 -12.03 4.27
CA TYR A 143 10.37 -13.39 4.02
C TYR A 143 10.25 -14.29 5.25
N PHE A 144 10.76 -13.82 6.40
CA PHE A 144 10.70 -14.59 7.63
C PHE A 144 9.29 -14.70 8.19
N LEU A 145 8.51 -13.62 8.16
CA LEU A 145 7.14 -13.63 8.68
C LEU A 145 6.26 -14.64 7.94
N ILE A 146 6.34 -14.70 6.62
CA ILE A 146 5.58 -15.69 5.83
C ILE A 146 6.23 -17.08 5.94
N GLY A 147 7.56 -17.19 5.83
CA GLY A 147 8.26 -18.49 5.77
C GLY A 147 8.24 -19.27 7.06
N VAL A 148 8.31 -18.58 8.22
CA VAL A 148 8.37 -19.23 9.54
C VAL A 148 6.98 -19.39 10.16
N TRP A 149 6.17 -18.33 10.16
CA TRP A 149 4.85 -18.28 10.83
C TRP A 149 3.66 -18.37 9.88
N GLY A 150 3.91 -18.49 8.58
CA GLY A 150 2.86 -18.65 7.59
C GLY A 150 2.21 -20.03 7.62
N GLU A 151 1.07 -20.12 6.92
CA GLU A 151 0.21 -21.30 6.86
C GLU A 151 0.29 -22.01 5.50
N GLY A 152 -0.17 -23.24 5.46
CA GLY A 152 -0.32 -24.02 4.23
C GLY A 152 0.98 -24.12 3.41
N ARG A 153 0.94 -23.70 2.15
CA ARG A 153 2.10 -23.73 1.24
C ARG A 153 3.07 -22.56 1.46
N ARG A 154 3.37 -22.21 2.71
CA ARG A 154 4.16 -21.03 3.10
C ARG A 154 5.51 -20.94 2.38
N VAL A 155 6.24 -22.04 2.22
CA VAL A 155 7.56 -22.04 1.55
C VAL A 155 7.41 -21.63 0.07
N TYR A 156 6.45 -22.22 -0.64
CA TYR A 156 6.18 -21.85 -2.03
C TYR A 156 5.75 -20.37 -2.15
N ALA A 157 4.86 -19.93 -1.29
CA ALA A 157 4.38 -18.56 -1.26
C ALA A 157 5.52 -17.55 -1.02
N THR A 158 6.38 -17.83 -0.05
CA THR A 158 7.55 -17.03 0.29
C THR A 158 8.54 -16.96 -0.86
N MET A 159 8.93 -18.11 -1.44
CA MET A 159 9.89 -18.15 -2.54
C MET A 159 9.35 -17.43 -3.77
N LYS A 160 8.06 -17.61 -4.10
CA LYS A 160 7.43 -16.92 -5.21
C LYS A 160 7.43 -15.40 -5.00
N PHE A 161 7.05 -14.93 -3.81
CA PHE A 161 7.09 -13.52 -3.43
C PHE A 161 8.50 -12.93 -3.58
N VAL A 162 9.52 -13.60 -3.01
CA VAL A 162 10.90 -13.12 -3.02
C VAL A 162 11.46 -13.06 -4.43
N ILE A 163 11.28 -14.13 -5.23
CA ILE A 163 11.82 -14.15 -6.61
C ILE A 163 11.19 -13.01 -7.44
N PHE A 164 9.87 -12.83 -7.37
CA PHE A 164 9.21 -11.75 -8.10
C PHE A 164 9.73 -10.37 -7.70
N THR A 165 9.79 -10.10 -6.39
CA THR A 165 10.18 -8.78 -5.89
C THR A 165 11.67 -8.51 -6.10
N LEU A 166 12.55 -9.50 -5.92
CA LEU A 166 13.99 -9.35 -6.09
C LEU A 166 14.38 -9.08 -7.56
N VAL A 167 13.76 -9.81 -8.50
CA VAL A 167 14.02 -9.56 -9.94
C VAL A 167 13.65 -8.12 -10.32
N GLY A 168 12.49 -7.64 -9.87
CA GLY A 168 12.09 -6.26 -10.14
C GLY A 168 13.03 -5.25 -9.50
N SER A 169 13.41 -5.43 -8.24
CA SER A 169 14.25 -4.47 -7.53
C SER A 169 15.67 -4.41 -8.05
N LEU A 170 16.26 -5.53 -8.49
CA LEU A 170 17.59 -5.51 -9.13
C LEU A 170 17.59 -4.72 -10.44
N LEU A 171 16.54 -4.81 -11.25
CA LEU A 171 16.39 -3.99 -12.44
C LEU A 171 16.25 -2.50 -12.09
N MET A 172 15.46 -2.19 -11.06
CA MET A 172 15.34 -0.82 -10.55
C MET A 172 16.70 -0.26 -10.09
N LEU A 173 17.54 -1.06 -9.41
CA LEU A 173 18.87 -0.64 -9.02
C LEU A 173 19.75 -0.29 -10.22
N VAL A 174 19.71 -1.10 -11.29
CA VAL A 174 20.43 -0.79 -12.52
C VAL A 174 19.96 0.53 -13.10
N ALA A 175 18.66 0.81 -13.11
CA ALA A 175 18.13 2.09 -13.59
C ALA A 175 18.54 3.27 -12.71
N ILE A 176 18.54 3.12 -11.37
CA ILE A 176 19.01 4.15 -10.42
C ILE A 176 20.49 4.51 -10.72
N LEU A 177 21.35 3.51 -10.83
CA LEU A 177 22.77 3.75 -11.10
C LEU A 177 22.98 4.41 -12.47
N SER A 178 22.23 3.96 -13.48
CA SER A 178 22.30 4.54 -14.83
C SER A 178 21.84 5.99 -14.85
N LEU A 179 20.77 6.33 -14.10
CA LEU A 179 20.26 7.69 -13.98
C LEU A 179 21.32 8.63 -13.37
N THR A 180 21.98 8.21 -12.30
CA THR A 180 23.07 8.97 -11.67
C THR A 180 24.25 9.15 -12.63
N MET A 181 24.59 8.13 -13.45
CA MET A 181 25.66 8.24 -14.43
C MET A 181 25.32 9.21 -15.57
N ILE A 182 24.08 9.25 -16.03
CA ILE A 182 23.60 10.21 -17.03
C ILE A 182 23.68 11.63 -16.45
N HIS A 183 23.22 11.81 -15.21
CA HIS A 183 23.32 13.09 -14.51
C HIS A 183 24.77 13.56 -14.42
N TYR A 184 25.67 12.67 -13.99
CA TYR A 184 27.11 12.97 -13.90
C TYR A 184 27.71 13.37 -15.28
N GLY A 185 27.31 12.69 -16.35
CA GLY A 185 27.77 13.04 -17.71
C GLY A 185 27.37 14.45 -18.15
N ALA A 186 26.22 14.95 -17.64
CA ALA A 186 25.73 16.29 -17.97
C ALA A 186 26.25 17.38 -17.03
N THR A 187 26.44 17.10 -15.75
CA THR A 187 26.72 18.10 -14.72
C THR A 187 28.10 18.00 -14.09
N HIS A 188 28.80 16.86 -14.25
CA HIS A 188 30.00 16.47 -13.52
C HIS A 188 29.82 16.37 -12.00
N ASP A 189 28.58 16.29 -11.53
CA ASP A 189 28.22 16.06 -10.13
C ASP A 189 27.55 14.70 -9.93
N VAL A 190 27.96 13.95 -8.90
CA VAL A 190 27.37 12.65 -8.55
C VAL A 190 26.33 12.88 -7.49
N THR A 191 25.07 12.59 -7.81
CA THR A 191 23.97 12.73 -6.84
C THR A 191 22.97 11.57 -6.95
N PHE A 192 22.41 11.21 -5.80
CA PHE A 192 21.26 10.32 -5.68
C PHE A 192 20.00 11.05 -5.17
N ASP A 193 20.09 12.38 -5.01
CA ASP A 193 18.93 13.21 -4.62
C ASP A 193 17.91 13.23 -5.76
N LEU A 194 16.75 12.61 -5.51
CA LEU A 194 15.67 12.52 -6.49
C LEU A 194 15.25 13.89 -7.02
N ARG A 195 15.26 14.93 -6.17
CA ARG A 195 14.86 16.28 -6.55
C ARG A 195 15.78 16.87 -7.63
N MET A 196 17.08 16.54 -7.56
CA MET A 196 18.05 16.95 -8.58
C MET A 196 17.92 16.08 -9.83
N LEU A 197 17.75 14.76 -9.65
CA LEU A 197 17.64 13.81 -10.74
C LEU A 197 16.39 14.04 -11.63
N THR A 198 15.30 14.60 -11.09
CA THR A 198 14.09 14.95 -11.86
C THR A 198 14.33 16.06 -12.89
N HIS A 199 15.39 16.83 -12.75
CA HIS A 199 15.77 17.88 -13.71
C HIS A 199 16.82 17.40 -14.74
N THR A 200 17.24 16.12 -14.68
CA THR A 200 18.20 15.55 -15.62
C THR A 200 17.52 15.31 -16.96
N HIS A 201 18.11 15.86 -18.02
CA HIS A 201 17.64 15.55 -19.38
C HIS A 201 18.02 14.12 -19.74
N ILE A 202 17.03 13.32 -20.11
CA ILE A 202 17.19 11.92 -20.54
C ILE A 202 16.59 11.79 -21.94
N ASP A 203 17.38 11.30 -22.89
CA ASP A 203 16.87 11.10 -24.24
C ASP A 203 15.71 10.07 -24.29
N PRO A 204 14.77 10.19 -25.24
CA PRO A 204 13.55 9.37 -25.29
C PRO A 204 13.81 7.86 -25.32
N ALA A 205 14.84 7.41 -26.03
CA ALA A 205 15.15 5.98 -26.13
C ALA A 205 15.67 5.43 -24.79
N THR A 206 16.46 6.24 -24.08
CA THR A 206 16.93 5.90 -22.73
C THR A 206 15.81 5.95 -21.71
N GLN A 207 14.87 6.91 -21.79
CA GLN A 207 13.68 6.94 -20.92
C GLN A 207 12.89 5.64 -21.01
N ILE A 208 12.71 5.05 -22.19
CA ILE A 208 11.90 3.85 -22.41
C ILE A 208 12.42 2.66 -21.58
N TRP A 209 13.70 2.31 -21.68
CA TRP A 209 14.20 1.13 -20.96
C TRP A 209 14.34 1.37 -19.46
N MET A 210 14.71 2.60 -19.03
CA MET A 210 14.78 2.97 -17.62
C MET A 210 13.39 2.95 -16.98
N PHE A 211 12.41 3.55 -17.66
CA PHE A 211 11.01 3.47 -17.26
C PHE A 211 10.56 2.02 -17.09
N PHE A 212 10.89 1.15 -18.05
CA PHE A 212 10.49 -0.25 -17.98
C PHE A 212 11.08 -0.97 -16.76
N PHE A 213 12.32 -0.66 -16.36
CA PHE A 213 12.97 -1.24 -15.20
C PHE A 213 12.33 -0.77 -13.89
N PHE A 214 12.05 0.53 -13.75
CA PHE A 214 11.29 1.05 -12.63
C PHE A 214 9.85 0.52 -12.63
N PHE A 215 9.19 0.57 -13.77
CA PHE A 215 7.82 0.09 -13.93
C PHE A 215 7.69 -1.38 -13.51
N LEU A 216 8.59 -2.26 -13.93
CA LEU A 216 8.54 -3.67 -13.59
C LEU A 216 8.64 -3.89 -12.07
N ALA A 217 9.57 -3.19 -11.39
CA ALA A 217 9.69 -3.27 -9.94
C ALA A 217 8.39 -2.86 -9.22
N PHE A 218 7.82 -1.75 -9.64
CA PHE A 218 6.62 -1.20 -9.03
C PHE A 218 5.36 -1.99 -9.42
N ALA A 219 5.24 -2.44 -10.66
CA ALA A 219 4.13 -3.25 -11.16
C ALA A 219 4.08 -4.65 -10.51
N ILE A 220 5.22 -5.23 -10.19
CA ILE A 220 5.28 -6.45 -9.38
C ILE A 220 4.75 -6.15 -7.97
N LYS A 221 5.16 -5.05 -7.36
CA LYS A 221 4.82 -4.71 -5.97
C LYS A 221 3.34 -4.36 -5.80
N VAL A 222 2.76 -3.58 -6.75
CA VAL A 222 1.32 -3.21 -6.78
C VAL A 222 0.43 -4.37 -7.24
N PRO A 223 0.92 -5.48 -7.60
CA PRO A 223 0.53 -6.60 -8.46
C PRO A 223 -0.35 -6.23 -9.69
N VAL A 224 0.22 -5.45 -10.59
CA VAL A 224 -0.42 -5.16 -11.88
C VAL A 224 -0.56 -6.45 -12.70
N PHE A 225 -1.71 -6.67 -13.33
CA PHE A 225 -1.89 -7.82 -14.24
C PHE A 225 -0.92 -7.71 -15.43
N PRO A 226 -0.20 -8.78 -15.83
CA PRO A 226 -0.22 -10.17 -15.33
C PRO A 226 0.77 -10.48 -14.20
N LEU A 227 1.48 -9.50 -13.62
CA LEU A 227 2.55 -9.68 -12.63
C LEU A 227 2.02 -9.97 -11.20
N HIS A 228 0.73 -10.18 -11.04
CA HIS A 228 0.00 -10.29 -9.76
C HIS A 228 0.08 -11.67 -9.08
N SER A 229 0.55 -12.69 -9.78
CA SER A 229 0.33 -14.09 -9.37
C SER A 229 0.99 -14.50 -8.02
N TRP A 230 1.89 -13.71 -7.50
CA TRP A 230 2.51 -13.93 -6.18
C TRP A 230 1.59 -13.55 -5.02
N LEU A 231 0.76 -12.50 -5.21
CA LEU A 231 -0.02 -11.87 -4.14
C LEU A 231 -1.03 -12.81 -3.48
N PRO A 232 -1.91 -13.55 -4.18
CA PRO A 232 -2.87 -14.43 -3.51
C PRO A 232 -2.18 -15.52 -2.69
N HIS A 233 -1.06 -16.08 -3.19
CA HIS A 233 -0.31 -17.07 -2.45
C HIS A 233 0.35 -16.51 -1.20
N ALA A 234 0.97 -15.33 -1.31
CA ALA A 234 1.60 -14.65 -0.18
C ALA A 234 0.56 -14.24 0.87
N TYR A 235 -0.58 -13.67 0.46
CA TYR A 235 -1.63 -13.20 1.37
C TYR A 235 -2.31 -14.36 2.11
N VAL A 236 -2.65 -15.43 1.41
CA VAL A 236 -3.27 -16.61 2.03
C VAL A 236 -2.33 -17.28 3.03
N ALA A 237 -1.03 -17.35 2.72
CA ALA A 237 -0.04 -17.94 3.61
C ALA A 237 0.38 -17.03 4.77
N CYS A 238 0.31 -15.72 4.61
CA CYS A 238 0.83 -14.74 5.58
C CYS A 238 0.04 -14.75 6.91
N PRO A 239 0.69 -14.70 8.08
CA PRO A 239 -0.02 -14.50 9.35
C PRO A 239 -0.71 -13.12 9.37
N ILE A 240 -1.89 -13.05 9.97
CA ILE A 240 -2.76 -11.85 9.91
C ILE A 240 -2.06 -10.56 10.35
N PRO A 241 -1.29 -10.50 11.46
CA PRO A 241 -0.59 -9.26 11.84
C PRO A 241 0.33 -8.73 10.72
N ALA A 242 1.12 -9.62 10.12
CA ALA A 242 1.99 -9.26 9.01
C ALA A 242 1.20 -8.90 7.75
N LEU A 243 0.07 -9.58 7.52
CA LEU A 243 -0.80 -9.32 6.39
C LEU A 243 -1.44 -7.91 6.44
N ILE A 244 -1.77 -7.41 7.63
CA ILE A 244 -2.25 -6.02 7.83
C ILE A 244 -1.26 -5.00 7.25
N LEU A 245 0.04 -5.12 7.57
CA LEU A 245 1.08 -4.25 7.01
C LEU A 245 1.35 -4.53 5.52
N LEU A 246 1.35 -5.79 5.12
CA LEU A 246 1.61 -6.21 3.74
C LEU A 246 0.53 -5.67 2.79
N THR A 247 -0.75 -5.85 3.12
CA THR A 247 -1.86 -5.37 2.29
C THR A 247 -2.13 -3.87 2.49
N GLY A 248 -2.02 -3.38 3.73
CA GLY A 248 -2.40 -2.02 4.07
C GLY A 248 -1.40 -0.96 3.63
N ALA A 249 -0.10 -1.21 3.78
CA ALA A 249 0.95 -0.23 3.54
C ALA A 249 1.95 -0.68 2.47
N MET A 250 2.55 -1.87 2.60
CA MET A 250 3.64 -2.32 1.73
C MET A 250 3.24 -2.44 0.25
N SER A 251 2.02 -2.88 -0.07
CA SER A 251 1.54 -2.94 -1.46
C SER A 251 1.42 -1.55 -2.11
N LYS A 252 1.25 -0.48 -1.32
CA LYS A 252 1.17 0.90 -1.80
C LYS A 252 2.52 1.51 -2.14
N THR A 253 3.62 0.91 -1.65
CA THR A 253 4.98 1.40 -1.99
C THR A 253 5.25 1.37 -3.49
N GLY A 254 4.69 0.41 -4.22
CA GLY A 254 4.81 0.37 -5.69
C GLY A 254 3.98 1.47 -6.37
N ALA A 255 2.74 1.73 -5.92
CA ALA A 255 1.94 2.84 -6.42
C ALA A 255 2.60 4.20 -6.12
N TYR A 256 3.15 4.36 -4.92
CA TYR A 256 3.98 5.50 -4.56
C TYR A 256 5.22 5.61 -5.47
N GLY A 257 5.84 4.49 -5.82
CA GLY A 257 6.96 4.45 -6.78
C GLY A 257 6.57 4.96 -8.16
N PHE A 258 5.40 4.63 -8.68
CA PHE A 258 4.90 5.22 -9.94
C PHE A 258 4.79 6.74 -9.85
N LEU A 259 4.18 7.25 -8.77
CA LEU A 259 4.03 8.68 -8.55
C LEU A 259 5.37 9.41 -8.38
N ARG A 260 6.28 8.82 -7.61
CA ARG A 260 7.52 9.48 -7.18
C ARG A 260 8.67 9.36 -8.16
N PHE A 261 8.70 8.29 -8.98
CA PHE A 261 9.79 8.01 -9.91
C PHE A 261 9.32 7.98 -11.36
N CYS A 262 8.31 7.17 -11.70
CA CYS A 262 7.93 6.97 -13.10
C CYS A 262 7.39 8.24 -13.73
N LEU A 263 6.45 8.94 -13.07
CA LEU A 263 5.82 10.13 -13.64
C LEU A 263 6.81 11.30 -13.83
N PRO A 264 7.64 11.68 -12.82
CA PRO A 264 8.52 12.84 -12.96
C PRO A 264 9.79 12.58 -13.76
N LEU A 265 10.36 11.36 -13.70
CA LEU A 265 11.64 11.05 -14.35
C LEU A 265 11.50 10.69 -15.84
N PHE A 266 10.36 10.10 -16.25
CA PHE A 266 10.21 9.52 -17.58
C PHE A 266 8.91 9.96 -18.27
N PRO A 267 8.64 11.28 -18.42
CA PRO A 267 7.35 11.77 -18.91
C PRO A 267 7.00 11.28 -20.33
N GLU A 268 7.97 11.15 -21.23
CA GLU A 268 7.73 10.68 -22.59
C GLU A 268 7.41 9.18 -22.66
N ALA A 269 8.09 8.39 -21.84
CA ALA A 269 7.77 6.97 -21.70
C ALA A 269 6.39 6.76 -21.08
N VAL A 270 6.01 7.57 -20.07
CA VAL A 270 4.67 7.55 -19.48
C VAL A 270 3.61 7.83 -20.54
N ASP A 271 3.77 8.88 -21.35
CA ASP A 271 2.82 9.22 -22.41
C ASP A 271 2.68 8.08 -23.45
N SER A 272 3.80 7.43 -23.78
CA SER A 272 3.82 6.33 -24.76
C SER A 272 3.15 5.05 -24.23
N PHE A 273 3.30 4.75 -22.95
CA PHE A 273 2.87 3.46 -22.39
C PHE A 273 1.62 3.54 -21.50
N ALA A 274 1.13 4.74 -21.13
CA ALA A 274 -0.01 4.90 -20.23
C ALA A 274 -1.27 4.15 -20.72
N ALA A 275 -1.55 4.17 -22.04
CA ALA A 275 -2.71 3.47 -22.59
C ALA A 275 -2.62 1.95 -22.38
N ILE A 276 -1.45 1.35 -22.60
CA ILE A 276 -1.21 -0.08 -22.38
C ILE A 276 -1.31 -0.40 -20.89
N ILE A 277 -0.73 0.44 -20.04
CA ILE A 277 -0.79 0.27 -18.58
C ILE A 277 -2.22 0.41 -18.08
N GLY A 278 -3.00 1.37 -18.62
CA GLY A 278 -4.41 1.52 -18.33
C GLY A 278 -5.23 0.26 -18.67
N LEU A 279 -4.97 -0.36 -19.82
CA LEU A 279 -5.59 -1.62 -20.24
C LEU A 279 -5.15 -2.80 -19.33
N MET A 280 -3.88 -2.88 -18.95
CA MET A 280 -3.38 -3.88 -18.00
C MET A 280 -4.05 -3.74 -16.62
N ALA A 281 -4.17 -2.49 -16.13
CA ALA A 281 -4.85 -2.19 -14.88
C ALA A 281 -6.34 -2.58 -14.95
N ALA A 282 -7.04 -2.18 -16.01
CA ALA A 282 -8.44 -2.52 -16.24
C ALA A 282 -8.67 -4.04 -16.35
N ALA A 283 -7.78 -4.75 -17.06
CA ALA A 283 -7.81 -6.22 -17.11
C ALA A 283 -7.61 -6.82 -15.71
N GLY A 284 -6.70 -6.26 -14.89
CA GLY A 284 -6.49 -6.68 -13.51
C GLY A 284 -7.71 -6.44 -12.62
N MET A 285 -8.41 -5.31 -12.80
CA MET A 285 -9.65 -5.01 -12.08
C MET A 285 -10.71 -6.07 -12.33
N ILE A 286 -10.99 -6.38 -13.59
CA ILE A 286 -12.00 -7.40 -13.98
C ILE A 286 -11.55 -8.79 -13.56
N TYR A 287 -10.30 -9.17 -13.85
CA TYR A 287 -9.74 -10.47 -13.51
C TYR A 287 -9.77 -10.74 -12.00
N GLY A 288 -9.28 -9.78 -11.20
CA GLY A 288 -9.26 -9.91 -9.75
C GLY A 288 -10.65 -10.08 -9.15
N ALA A 289 -11.61 -9.26 -9.58
CA ALA A 289 -13.00 -9.33 -9.15
C ALA A 289 -13.67 -10.64 -9.58
N TRP A 290 -13.46 -11.07 -10.81
CA TRP A 290 -14.03 -12.34 -11.33
C TRP A 290 -13.53 -13.56 -10.56
N ILE A 291 -12.22 -13.62 -10.29
CA ILE A 291 -11.64 -14.74 -9.53
C ILE A 291 -12.08 -14.68 -8.05
N ALA A 292 -12.26 -13.48 -7.47
CA ALA A 292 -12.78 -13.33 -6.11
C ALA A 292 -14.16 -13.97 -5.93
N ILE A 293 -15.06 -13.84 -6.93
CA ILE A 293 -16.39 -14.47 -6.93
C ILE A 293 -16.31 -16.01 -6.77
N ALA A 294 -15.29 -16.62 -7.37
CA ALA A 294 -15.12 -18.08 -7.36
C ALA A 294 -14.44 -18.61 -6.07
N GLN A 295 -13.95 -17.74 -5.19
CA GLN A 295 -13.25 -18.18 -3.99
C GLN A 295 -14.21 -18.66 -2.91
N LYS A 296 -13.81 -19.74 -2.23
CA LYS A 296 -14.54 -20.32 -1.09
C LYS A 296 -13.84 -20.06 0.24
N ASP A 297 -12.60 -19.65 0.21
CA ASP A 297 -11.80 -19.26 1.37
C ASP A 297 -11.88 -17.74 1.54
N LEU A 298 -12.28 -17.25 2.72
CA LEU A 298 -12.46 -15.82 3.01
C LEU A 298 -11.18 -15.01 2.78
N LYS A 299 -10.03 -15.56 3.18
CA LYS A 299 -8.73 -14.90 3.05
C LYS A 299 -8.30 -14.80 1.58
N ALA A 300 -8.58 -15.85 0.80
CA ALA A 300 -8.33 -15.85 -0.64
C ALA A 300 -9.26 -14.87 -1.38
N LEU A 301 -10.53 -14.80 -1.01
CA LEU A 301 -11.49 -13.85 -1.58
C LEU A 301 -11.01 -12.40 -1.40
N VAL A 302 -10.63 -12.01 -0.18
CA VAL A 302 -10.10 -10.68 0.12
C VAL A 302 -8.75 -10.44 -0.60
N ALA A 303 -7.91 -11.48 -0.77
CA ALA A 303 -6.65 -11.34 -1.50
C ALA A 303 -6.89 -11.03 -3.00
N TYR A 304 -7.83 -11.72 -3.65
CA TYR A 304 -8.17 -11.45 -5.05
C TYR A 304 -8.92 -10.12 -5.23
N SER A 305 -9.77 -9.73 -4.28
CA SER A 305 -10.40 -8.40 -4.28
C SER A 305 -9.36 -7.27 -4.25
N SER A 306 -8.27 -7.46 -3.52
CA SER A 306 -7.16 -6.48 -3.48
C SER A 306 -6.52 -6.25 -4.85
N ILE A 307 -6.41 -7.29 -5.71
CA ILE A 307 -5.90 -7.11 -7.09
C ILE A 307 -6.81 -6.16 -7.88
N SER A 308 -8.13 -6.32 -7.72
CA SER A 308 -9.10 -5.45 -8.38
C SER A 308 -8.96 -3.98 -7.92
N HIS A 309 -8.99 -3.73 -6.62
CA HIS A 309 -8.89 -2.37 -6.07
C HIS A 309 -7.53 -1.70 -6.33
N LEU A 310 -6.43 -2.47 -6.36
CA LEU A 310 -5.11 -1.94 -6.74
C LEU A 310 -5.05 -1.57 -8.22
N GLY A 311 -5.82 -2.24 -9.08
CA GLY A 311 -6.00 -1.85 -10.48
C GLY A 311 -6.59 -0.45 -10.63
N PHE A 312 -7.59 -0.07 -9.78
CA PHE A 312 -8.12 1.30 -9.75
C PHE A 312 -7.02 2.33 -9.44
N ILE A 313 -6.17 2.07 -8.46
CA ILE A 313 -5.08 2.96 -8.09
C ILE A 313 -4.15 3.19 -9.29
N VAL A 314 -3.75 2.12 -9.98
CA VAL A 314 -2.83 2.21 -11.11
C VAL A 314 -3.45 2.99 -12.28
N ILE A 315 -4.70 2.71 -12.65
CA ILE A 315 -5.33 3.40 -13.78
C ILE A 315 -5.50 4.90 -13.48
N GLY A 316 -5.81 5.28 -12.23
CA GLY A 316 -5.93 6.66 -11.81
C GLY A 316 -4.59 7.42 -11.83
N ILE A 317 -3.48 6.76 -11.45
CA ILE A 317 -2.13 7.33 -11.55
C ILE A 317 -1.80 7.63 -13.02
N PHE A 318 -2.01 6.67 -13.92
CA PHE A 318 -1.68 6.80 -15.33
C PHE A 318 -2.74 7.56 -16.15
N ALA A 319 -3.88 7.96 -15.55
CA ALA A 319 -4.77 8.97 -16.13
C ALA A 319 -4.09 10.34 -16.25
N HIS A 320 -3.02 10.56 -15.48
CA HIS A 320 -2.08 11.67 -15.54
C HIS A 320 -2.77 13.05 -15.49
N ASN A 321 -3.76 13.18 -14.63
CA ASN A 321 -4.42 14.43 -14.29
C ASN A 321 -4.69 14.53 -12.79
N GLY A 322 -4.98 15.75 -12.30
CA GLY A 322 -5.14 16.00 -10.87
C GLY A 322 -6.15 15.08 -10.20
N THR A 323 -7.36 15.00 -10.75
CA THR A 323 -8.46 14.20 -10.16
C THR A 323 -8.14 12.71 -10.08
N GLY A 324 -7.50 12.15 -11.12
CA GLY A 324 -7.12 10.73 -11.16
C GLY A 324 -6.03 10.40 -10.13
N ILE A 325 -5.00 11.26 -10.02
CA ILE A 325 -3.90 11.06 -9.09
C ILE A 325 -4.36 11.27 -7.65
N GLU A 326 -5.11 12.34 -7.36
CA GLU A 326 -5.70 12.59 -6.03
C GLU A 326 -6.59 11.42 -5.58
N GLY A 327 -7.47 10.96 -6.48
CA GLY A 327 -8.31 9.79 -6.25
C GLY A 327 -7.47 8.54 -5.97
N SER A 328 -6.35 8.35 -6.68
CA SER A 328 -5.45 7.21 -6.46
C SER A 328 -4.76 7.25 -5.11
N VAL A 329 -4.25 8.41 -4.68
CA VAL A 329 -3.63 8.57 -3.36
C VAL A 329 -4.68 8.34 -2.25
N LEU A 330 -5.88 8.89 -2.40
CA LEU A 330 -6.96 8.66 -1.46
C LEU A 330 -7.37 7.17 -1.43
N GLN A 331 -7.43 6.51 -2.58
CA GLN A 331 -7.75 5.09 -2.67
C GLN A 331 -6.65 4.20 -2.09
N MET A 332 -5.38 4.61 -2.12
CA MET A 332 -4.31 3.92 -1.40
C MET A 332 -4.59 3.87 0.10
N VAL A 333 -5.05 4.98 0.69
CA VAL A 333 -5.45 5.06 2.11
C VAL A 333 -6.69 4.21 2.37
N ASN A 334 -7.74 4.40 1.57
CA ASN A 334 -9.03 3.72 1.74
C ASN A 334 -8.88 2.20 1.65
N HIS A 335 -8.23 1.69 0.61
CA HIS A 335 -7.97 0.27 0.45
C HIS A 335 -7.09 -0.27 1.58
N GLY A 336 -6.10 0.52 2.05
CA GLY A 336 -5.26 0.13 3.17
C GLY A 336 -6.08 -0.13 4.44
N ILE A 337 -7.00 0.76 4.78
CA ILE A 337 -7.89 0.63 5.94
C ILE A 337 -8.89 -0.51 5.74
N ILE A 338 -9.60 -0.52 4.61
CA ILE A 338 -10.69 -1.48 4.33
C ILE A 338 -10.15 -2.92 4.27
N ALA A 339 -9.08 -3.17 3.50
CA ALA A 339 -8.53 -4.52 3.35
C ALA A 339 -7.94 -5.05 4.66
N SER A 340 -7.24 -4.20 5.43
CA SER A 340 -6.73 -4.59 6.74
C SER A 340 -7.85 -4.93 7.72
N ALA A 341 -8.95 -4.16 7.71
CA ALA A 341 -10.12 -4.43 8.54
C ALA A 341 -10.84 -5.72 8.10
N LEU A 342 -10.95 -6.01 6.78
CA LEU A 342 -11.49 -7.27 6.29
C LEU A 342 -10.66 -8.47 6.74
N PHE A 343 -9.33 -8.38 6.72
CA PHE A 343 -8.48 -9.46 7.21
C PHE A 343 -8.59 -9.64 8.73
N LEU A 344 -8.81 -8.57 9.52
CA LEU A 344 -9.14 -8.70 10.94
C LEU A 344 -10.48 -9.44 11.15
N ILE A 345 -11.52 -9.12 10.36
CA ILE A 345 -12.79 -9.85 10.39
C ILE A 345 -12.59 -11.33 10.08
N VAL A 346 -11.83 -11.64 9.04
CA VAL A 346 -11.51 -13.04 8.69
C VAL A 346 -10.82 -13.73 9.87
N ALA A 347 -9.86 -13.06 10.53
CA ALA A 347 -9.18 -13.61 11.70
C ALA A 347 -10.14 -13.86 12.86
N PHE A 348 -11.03 -12.92 13.18
CA PHE A 348 -12.01 -13.07 14.26
C PHE A 348 -12.99 -14.24 14.01
N ILE A 349 -13.39 -14.45 12.76
CA ILE A 349 -14.21 -15.60 12.37
C ILE A 349 -13.39 -16.90 12.54
N GLU A 350 -12.17 -16.95 11.97
CA GLU A 350 -11.32 -18.13 12.01
C GLU A 350 -10.95 -18.54 13.44
N MET A 351 -10.64 -17.58 14.31
CA MET A 351 -10.33 -17.86 15.74
C MET A 351 -11.49 -18.53 16.49
N ARG A 352 -12.75 -18.30 16.08
CA ARG A 352 -13.95 -18.81 16.71
C ARG A 352 -14.49 -20.08 16.06
N MET A 353 -14.43 -20.12 14.74
CA MET A 353 -15.00 -21.23 13.96
C MET A 353 -13.98 -22.31 13.63
N GLY A 354 -12.66 -22.03 13.78
CA GLY A 354 -11.59 -22.94 13.36
C GLY A 354 -11.49 -23.12 11.83
N THR A 355 -12.29 -22.40 11.06
CA THR A 355 -12.34 -22.47 9.60
C THR A 355 -12.62 -21.11 8.99
N ARG A 356 -12.21 -20.92 7.74
CA ARG A 356 -12.51 -19.73 6.92
C ARG A 356 -13.18 -20.13 5.61
N SER A 357 -13.66 -21.37 5.51
CA SER A 357 -14.38 -21.90 4.35
C SER A 357 -15.82 -21.40 4.35
N LEU A 358 -16.23 -20.64 3.32
CA LEU A 358 -17.62 -20.19 3.15
C LEU A 358 -18.64 -21.33 3.12
N ASN A 359 -18.22 -22.54 2.75
CA ASN A 359 -19.13 -23.70 2.76
C ASN A 359 -19.48 -24.18 4.19
N GLU A 360 -18.64 -23.84 5.17
CA GLU A 360 -18.78 -24.28 6.57
C GLU A 360 -19.28 -23.15 7.50
N LEU A 361 -19.21 -21.90 7.00
CA LEU A 361 -19.62 -20.71 7.75
C LEU A 361 -21.06 -20.35 7.37
N ARG A 362 -21.97 -20.32 8.34
CA ARG A 362 -23.37 -19.91 8.13
C ARG A 362 -24.00 -19.35 9.40
N GLY A 363 -24.78 -18.28 9.25
CA GLY A 363 -25.68 -17.79 10.28
C GLY A 363 -25.01 -17.18 11.50
N LEU A 364 -23.79 -16.65 11.37
CA LEU A 364 -23.02 -16.09 12.49
C LEU A 364 -23.63 -14.82 13.09
N SER A 365 -24.53 -14.11 12.40
CA SER A 365 -25.09 -12.83 12.81
C SER A 365 -25.79 -12.86 14.18
N LYS A 366 -26.45 -13.97 14.50
CA LYS A 366 -27.17 -14.10 15.79
C LYS A 366 -26.23 -14.28 16.99
N ALA A 367 -25.11 -14.97 16.77
CA ALA A 367 -24.11 -15.22 17.81
C ALA A 367 -23.10 -14.07 17.94
N MET A 368 -22.86 -13.33 16.85
CA MET A 368 -21.84 -12.27 16.78
C MET A 368 -22.42 -10.95 16.21
N PRO A 369 -23.37 -10.30 16.87
CA PRO A 369 -24.02 -9.08 16.36
C PRO A 369 -23.09 -7.88 16.23
N VAL A 370 -22.06 -7.71 17.08
CA VAL A 370 -21.09 -6.60 16.97
C VAL A 370 -20.16 -6.82 15.79
N LEU A 371 -19.68 -8.06 15.60
CA LEU A 371 -18.90 -8.42 14.42
C LEU A 371 -19.73 -8.25 13.13
N TYR A 372 -20.99 -8.67 13.15
CA TYR A 372 -21.92 -8.50 12.03
C TYR A 372 -22.05 -7.04 11.60
N GLY A 373 -22.30 -6.12 12.56
CA GLY A 373 -22.42 -4.69 12.27
C GLY A 373 -21.11 -4.08 11.73
N SER A 374 -19.97 -4.43 12.33
CA SER A 374 -18.65 -3.99 11.88
C SER A 374 -18.33 -4.51 10.48
N PHE A 375 -18.58 -5.80 10.24
CA PHE A 375 -18.36 -6.41 8.92
C PHE A 375 -19.27 -5.79 7.85
N MET A 376 -20.55 -5.55 8.16
CA MET A 376 -21.46 -4.89 7.24
C MET A 376 -20.95 -3.52 6.79
N LEU A 377 -20.50 -2.68 7.72
CA LEU A 377 -19.95 -1.36 7.40
C LEU A 377 -18.70 -1.46 6.50
N ILE A 378 -17.76 -2.34 6.85
CA ILE A 378 -16.51 -2.51 6.11
C ILE A 378 -16.76 -3.12 4.72
N MET A 379 -17.68 -4.08 4.63
CA MET A 379 -18.12 -4.69 3.38
C MET A 379 -18.77 -3.64 2.45
N LEU A 380 -19.67 -2.82 2.97
CA LEU A 380 -20.32 -1.73 2.22
C LEU A 380 -19.29 -0.70 1.72
N ALA A 381 -18.24 -0.42 2.51
CA ALA A 381 -17.13 0.41 2.06
C ALA A 381 -16.30 -0.25 0.94
N ALA A 382 -16.07 -1.56 1.05
CA ALA A 382 -15.32 -2.32 0.06
C ALA A 382 -16.03 -2.43 -1.30
N LEU A 383 -17.35 -2.43 -1.32
CA LEU A 383 -18.14 -2.41 -2.57
C LEU A 383 -18.39 -1.01 -3.14
N GLY A 384 -17.84 0.03 -2.49
CA GLY A 384 -17.95 1.39 -2.99
C GLY A 384 -19.32 2.05 -2.77
N LEU A 385 -19.98 1.82 -1.62
CA LEU A 385 -21.25 2.48 -1.31
C LEU A 385 -21.03 4.00 -1.10
N PRO A 386 -21.82 4.89 -1.76
CA PRO A 386 -21.77 6.32 -1.53
C PRO A 386 -21.94 6.70 -0.05
N GLY A 387 -21.12 7.63 0.44
CA GLY A 387 -21.05 8.02 1.85
C GLY A 387 -20.00 7.24 2.65
N LEU A 388 -19.34 6.24 2.06
CA LEU A 388 -18.22 5.50 2.64
C LEU A 388 -16.92 5.75 1.85
N SER A 389 -15.79 5.53 2.50
CA SER A 389 -14.47 5.94 1.98
C SER A 389 -14.13 5.33 0.62
N GLY A 390 -14.47 4.05 0.37
CA GLY A 390 -14.14 3.36 -0.87
C GLY A 390 -14.73 4.05 -2.12
N PHE A 391 -15.98 4.52 -2.02
CA PHE A 391 -16.65 5.23 -3.11
C PHE A 391 -15.89 6.49 -3.56
N VAL A 392 -15.42 7.29 -2.61
CA VAL A 392 -14.82 8.60 -2.92
C VAL A 392 -13.58 8.43 -3.81
N GLY A 393 -12.67 7.53 -3.42
CA GLY A 393 -11.44 7.30 -4.19
C GLY A 393 -11.73 6.70 -5.57
N GLU A 394 -12.57 5.67 -5.66
CA GLU A 394 -12.92 5.02 -6.93
C GLU A 394 -13.65 5.96 -7.88
N PHE A 395 -14.58 6.75 -7.37
CA PHE A 395 -15.30 7.75 -8.17
C PHE A 395 -14.36 8.83 -8.73
N MET A 396 -13.46 9.38 -7.91
CA MET A 396 -12.46 10.35 -8.38
C MET A 396 -11.56 9.73 -9.45
N ILE A 397 -11.12 8.48 -9.29
CA ILE A 397 -10.32 7.76 -10.30
C ILE A 397 -11.08 7.66 -11.61
N LEU A 398 -12.35 7.20 -11.59
CA LEU A 398 -13.15 7.07 -12.81
C LEU A 398 -13.39 8.41 -13.50
N MET A 399 -13.60 9.48 -12.74
CA MET A 399 -13.70 10.84 -13.28
C MET A 399 -12.38 11.29 -13.91
N GLY A 400 -11.24 11.00 -13.25
CA GLY A 400 -9.92 11.26 -13.79
C GLY A 400 -9.64 10.51 -15.10
N VAL A 401 -10.01 9.23 -15.16
CA VAL A 401 -9.90 8.41 -16.38
C VAL A 401 -10.78 8.96 -17.49
N TRP A 402 -12.03 9.36 -17.18
CA TRP A 402 -12.97 9.92 -18.17
C TRP A 402 -12.44 11.21 -18.81
N THR A 403 -11.83 12.07 -17.99
CA THR A 403 -11.31 13.39 -18.44
C THR A 403 -9.85 13.34 -18.90
N SER A 404 -9.23 12.15 -18.95
CA SER A 404 -7.83 12.00 -19.31
C SER A 404 -7.60 12.20 -20.80
N ASN A 405 -6.70 13.12 -21.16
CA ASN A 405 -6.24 13.31 -22.52
C ASN A 405 -5.38 12.13 -23.02
N ILE A 406 -4.62 11.52 -22.13
CA ILE A 406 -3.75 10.36 -22.46
C ILE A 406 -4.59 9.13 -22.83
N PHE A 407 -5.75 8.97 -22.21
CA PHE A 407 -6.68 7.88 -22.54
C PHE A 407 -7.69 8.25 -23.63
N SER A 408 -7.41 9.30 -24.40
CA SER A 408 -8.28 9.72 -25.51
C SER A 408 -8.61 8.55 -26.45
N GLY A 409 -9.92 8.32 -26.67
CA GLY A 409 -10.42 7.18 -27.44
C GLY A 409 -10.57 5.86 -26.64
N LEU A 410 -9.95 5.72 -25.49
CA LEU A 410 -10.05 4.54 -24.62
C LEU A 410 -10.81 4.83 -23.30
N SER A 411 -10.95 6.08 -22.92
CA SER A 411 -11.53 6.49 -21.62
C SER A 411 -12.90 5.85 -21.36
N GLY A 412 -13.78 5.81 -22.35
CA GLY A 412 -15.10 5.19 -22.22
C GLY A 412 -15.04 3.69 -21.91
N ILE A 413 -14.14 2.95 -22.56
CA ILE A 413 -13.93 1.51 -22.33
C ILE A 413 -13.34 1.29 -20.94
N LEU A 414 -12.33 2.07 -20.55
CA LEU A 414 -11.67 1.95 -19.25
C LEU A 414 -12.63 2.27 -18.09
N VAL A 415 -13.46 3.31 -18.22
CA VAL A 415 -14.50 3.65 -17.23
C VAL A 415 -15.58 2.56 -17.18
N LEU A 416 -16.00 2.00 -18.33
CA LEU A 416 -16.94 0.89 -18.35
C LEU A 416 -16.39 -0.34 -17.62
N MET A 417 -15.12 -0.69 -17.86
CA MET A 417 -14.45 -1.80 -17.15
C MET A 417 -14.35 -1.52 -15.65
N GLY A 418 -14.06 -0.28 -15.23
CA GLY A 418 -14.07 0.12 -13.84
C GLY A 418 -15.47 -0.03 -13.21
N GLY A 419 -16.51 0.47 -13.86
CA GLY A 419 -17.91 0.32 -13.41
C GLY A 419 -18.32 -1.15 -13.29
N LEU A 420 -17.94 -1.98 -14.26
CA LEU A 420 -18.22 -3.42 -14.22
C LEU A 420 -17.47 -4.12 -13.08
N SER A 421 -16.24 -3.69 -12.78
CA SER A 421 -15.48 -4.19 -11.63
C SER A 421 -16.17 -3.89 -10.30
N ILE A 422 -16.78 -2.70 -10.13
CA ILE A 422 -17.58 -2.34 -8.94
C ILE A 422 -18.82 -3.25 -8.82
N VAL A 423 -19.48 -3.58 -9.93
CA VAL A 423 -20.59 -4.53 -9.92
C VAL A 423 -20.13 -5.92 -9.46
N PHE A 424 -18.99 -6.40 -9.96
CA PHE A 424 -18.42 -7.67 -9.51
C PHE A 424 -17.98 -7.61 -8.04
N ALA A 425 -17.45 -6.45 -7.58
CA ALA A 425 -17.14 -6.25 -6.17
C ALA A 425 -18.37 -6.40 -5.28
N SER A 426 -19.51 -5.87 -5.71
CA SER A 426 -20.77 -6.03 -5.00
C SER A 426 -21.18 -7.51 -4.92
N ILE A 427 -21.00 -8.29 -5.99
CA ILE A 427 -21.34 -9.72 -6.01
C ILE A 427 -20.49 -10.50 -5.01
N TYR A 428 -19.15 -10.40 -5.06
CA TYR A 428 -18.32 -11.22 -4.18
C TYR A 428 -18.36 -10.77 -2.71
N MET A 429 -18.52 -9.47 -2.44
CA MET A 429 -18.64 -8.98 -1.08
C MET A 429 -19.97 -9.36 -0.43
N LEU A 430 -21.09 -9.26 -1.17
CA LEU A 430 -22.37 -9.72 -0.69
C LEU A 430 -22.38 -11.24 -0.51
N TYR A 431 -21.77 -11.99 -1.44
CA TYR A 431 -21.64 -13.45 -1.31
C TYR A 431 -20.83 -13.83 -0.06
N MET A 432 -19.72 -13.15 0.20
CA MET A 432 -18.91 -13.35 1.41
C MET A 432 -19.71 -13.07 2.68
N PHE A 433 -20.40 -11.93 2.71
CA PHE A 433 -21.15 -11.47 3.89
C PHE A 433 -22.40 -12.33 4.14
N GLN A 434 -23.21 -12.57 3.13
CA GLN A 434 -24.44 -13.37 3.25
C GLN A 434 -24.10 -14.82 3.60
N GLY A 435 -23.14 -15.41 2.92
CA GLY A 435 -22.74 -16.81 3.13
C GLY A 435 -22.18 -17.07 4.52
N SER A 436 -21.49 -16.10 5.12
CA SER A 436 -20.96 -16.26 6.49
C SER A 436 -21.94 -15.81 7.59
N MET A 437 -22.64 -14.70 7.38
CA MET A 437 -23.38 -14.02 8.45
C MET A 437 -24.89 -14.30 8.45
N GLN A 438 -25.55 -14.38 7.27
CA GLN A 438 -27.00 -14.28 7.20
C GLN A 438 -27.74 -15.62 7.04
N ASP A 439 -27.12 -16.64 6.52
CA ASP A 439 -27.74 -17.93 6.28
C ASP A 439 -28.26 -18.60 7.55
N LYS A 440 -29.03 -19.69 7.43
CA LYS A 440 -29.47 -20.44 8.61
C LYS A 440 -28.27 -20.99 9.36
N PRO A 441 -28.24 -20.83 10.71
CA PRO A 441 -27.14 -21.35 11.51
C PRO A 441 -27.08 -22.88 11.36
N GLU A 442 -25.97 -23.37 10.83
CA GLU A 442 -25.66 -24.79 10.73
C GLU A 442 -24.33 -25.04 11.43
N ASN A 443 -24.28 -26.03 12.30
CA ASN A 443 -23.04 -26.48 12.98
C ASN A 443 -22.28 -25.39 13.76
N LEU A 444 -22.99 -24.47 14.42
CA LEU A 444 -22.33 -23.48 15.27
C LEU A 444 -21.76 -24.17 16.51
N PRO A 445 -20.49 -23.87 16.90
CA PRO A 445 -19.93 -24.35 18.16
C PRO A 445 -20.77 -23.91 19.36
N GLU A 446 -20.96 -24.81 20.34
CA GLU A 446 -21.58 -24.44 21.60
C GLU A 446 -20.74 -23.37 22.32
N GLY A 447 -21.40 -22.34 22.84
CA GLY A 447 -20.71 -21.24 23.55
C GLY A 447 -20.01 -20.22 22.64
N LEU A 448 -20.35 -20.15 21.36
CA LEU A 448 -19.81 -19.13 20.45
C LEU A 448 -20.08 -17.72 20.98
N THR A 449 -19.00 -16.92 21.17
CA THR A 449 -19.07 -15.56 21.70
C THR A 449 -18.76 -14.53 20.62
N ASP A 450 -19.33 -13.34 20.74
CA ASP A 450 -19.00 -12.20 19.89
C ASP A 450 -17.57 -11.68 20.14
N ILE A 451 -17.12 -10.71 19.35
CA ILE A 451 -15.84 -10.03 19.57
C ILE A 451 -15.86 -9.33 20.95
N ASP A 452 -14.74 -9.44 21.64
CA ASP A 452 -14.56 -8.79 22.93
C ASP A 452 -14.18 -7.30 22.79
N GLN A 453 -14.06 -6.59 23.92
CA GLN A 453 -13.71 -5.18 23.92
C GLN A 453 -12.30 -4.91 23.36
N SER A 454 -11.37 -5.83 23.49
CA SER A 454 -10.00 -5.67 22.96
C SER A 454 -10.00 -5.83 21.43
N GLU A 455 -10.71 -6.78 20.90
CA GLU A 455 -10.91 -7.00 19.47
C GLU A 455 -11.71 -5.85 18.82
N PHE A 456 -12.76 -5.38 19.50
CA PHE A 456 -13.52 -4.23 19.02
C PHE A 456 -12.66 -2.95 18.93
N ARG A 457 -11.76 -2.71 19.90
CA ARG A 457 -10.81 -1.58 19.85
C ARG A 457 -9.86 -1.64 18.66
N LEU A 458 -9.60 -2.81 18.09
CA LEU A 458 -8.75 -2.94 16.89
C LEU A 458 -9.49 -2.58 15.60
N ILE A 459 -10.80 -2.87 15.53
CA ILE A 459 -11.60 -2.66 14.32
C ILE A 459 -12.32 -1.31 14.31
N PHE A 460 -12.70 -0.79 15.46
CA PHE A 460 -13.48 0.45 15.61
C PHE A 460 -12.80 1.67 14.96
N PRO A 461 -11.48 1.91 15.12
CA PRO A 461 -10.82 3.04 14.46
C PRO A 461 -10.89 2.97 12.94
N ALA A 462 -10.81 1.77 12.37
CA ALA A 462 -10.99 1.58 10.93
C ALA A 462 -12.43 1.92 10.49
N CYS A 463 -13.44 1.48 11.23
CA CYS A 463 -14.85 1.82 10.99
C CYS A 463 -15.08 3.34 11.05
N LEU A 464 -14.49 4.01 12.04
CA LEU A 464 -14.58 5.46 12.19
C LEU A 464 -13.93 6.20 11.00
N LEU A 465 -12.73 5.80 10.59
CA LEU A 465 -12.04 6.40 9.45
C LEU A 465 -12.78 6.18 8.14
N ILE A 466 -13.38 5.01 7.93
CA ILE A 466 -14.23 4.72 6.76
C ILE A 466 -15.38 5.71 6.65
N LEU A 467 -16.08 5.98 7.77
CA LEU A 467 -17.17 6.96 7.81
C LEU A 467 -16.65 8.39 7.63
N LEU A 468 -15.57 8.75 8.31
CA LEU A 468 -15.03 10.11 8.29
C LEU A 468 -14.55 10.49 6.88
N ILE A 469 -13.77 9.63 6.23
CA ILE A 469 -13.29 9.86 4.86
C ILE A 469 -14.45 9.86 3.86
N GLY A 470 -15.43 8.97 4.05
CA GLY A 470 -16.60 8.88 3.17
C GLY A 470 -17.52 10.09 3.22
N LEU A 471 -17.75 10.63 4.42
CA LEU A 471 -18.64 11.77 4.63
C LEU A 471 -17.93 13.13 4.45
N TYR A 472 -16.64 13.20 4.76
CA TYR A 472 -15.88 14.45 4.72
C TYR A 472 -14.45 14.22 4.16
N PRO A 473 -14.30 13.96 2.85
CA PRO A 473 -13.00 13.70 2.23
C PRO A 473 -12.11 14.94 2.10
N LYS A 474 -12.70 16.14 2.17
CA LYS A 474 -12.01 17.41 1.91
C LYS A 474 -10.67 17.56 2.67
N PRO A 475 -10.56 17.32 3.99
CA PRO A 475 -9.28 17.46 4.70
C PRO A 475 -8.17 16.54 4.22
N PHE A 476 -8.53 15.41 3.60
CA PHE A 476 -7.60 14.48 3.01
C PHE A 476 -7.11 14.97 1.66
N VAL A 477 -8.03 15.40 0.80
CA VAL A 477 -7.75 15.87 -0.56
C VAL A 477 -6.98 17.21 -0.51
N ASP A 478 -7.36 18.16 0.32
CA ASP A 478 -6.70 19.47 0.44
C ASP A 478 -5.18 19.36 0.75
N ARG A 479 -4.74 18.26 1.40
CA ARG A 479 -3.32 18.01 1.67
C ARG A 479 -2.60 17.35 0.51
N ILE A 480 -3.33 16.64 -0.35
CA ILE A 480 -2.79 15.92 -1.51
C ILE A 480 -2.63 16.88 -2.71
N THR A 481 -3.61 17.71 -2.95
CA THR A 481 -3.73 18.59 -4.14
C THR A 481 -2.45 19.38 -4.45
N PRO A 482 -1.82 20.14 -3.53
CA PRO A 482 -0.64 20.92 -3.87
C PRO A 482 0.54 20.08 -4.36
N SER A 483 0.75 18.89 -3.78
CA SER A 483 1.81 17.97 -4.19
C SER A 483 1.51 17.34 -5.55
N VAL A 484 0.26 17.05 -5.85
CA VAL A 484 -0.18 16.52 -7.16
C VAL A 484 -0.05 17.60 -8.24
N ASP A 485 -0.43 18.83 -7.96
CA ASP A 485 -0.27 19.96 -8.88
C ASP A 485 1.22 20.19 -9.21
N SER A 486 2.10 20.18 -8.21
CA SER A 486 3.54 20.28 -8.40
C SER A 486 4.08 19.16 -9.30
N LEU A 487 3.65 17.92 -9.06
CA LEU A 487 4.04 16.75 -9.86
C LEU A 487 3.65 16.90 -11.35
N LEU A 488 2.46 17.44 -11.61
CA LEU A 488 1.97 17.66 -12.97
C LEU A 488 2.62 18.87 -13.66
N HIS A 489 3.07 19.87 -12.89
CA HIS A 489 3.76 21.05 -13.40
C HIS A 489 5.22 20.77 -13.79
N LEU A 490 5.91 19.86 -13.10
CA LEU A 490 7.29 19.44 -13.45
C LEU A 490 7.38 19.01 -14.92
N LYS A 491 6.37 18.33 -15.45
CA LYS A 491 6.31 17.94 -16.87
C LYS A 491 6.28 19.14 -17.83
N LYS A 492 5.52 20.20 -17.52
CA LYS A 492 5.40 21.37 -18.39
C LYS A 492 6.73 22.11 -18.55
N THR A 493 7.51 22.19 -17.49
CA THR A 493 8.79 22.88 -17.48
C THR A 493 9.86 22.10 -18.26
N VAL A 494 9.90 20.77 -18.16
CA VAL A 494 10.83 19.92 -18.92
C VAL A 494 10.55 20.01 -20.43
N ASN A 495 9.28 20.01 -20.84
CA ASN A 495 8.90 20.10 -22.27
C ASN A 495 9.14 21.50 -22.87
N LEU A 496 9.08 22.59 -22.09
CA LEU A 496 9.37 23.94 -22.57
C LEU A 496 10.88 24.10 -22.83
N ASN A 497 11.73 23.58 -21.97
CA ASN A 497 13.18 23.63 -22.13
C ASN A 497 13.67 22.76 -23.30
N ALA A 498 13.03 21.64 -23.58
CA ALA A 498 13.34 20.80 -24.74
C ALA A 498 12.93 21.42 -26.08
N GLY A 499 12.00 22.38 -26.09
CA GLY A 499 11.55 23.09 -27.28
C GLY A 499 12.41 24.31 -27.64
N GLU A 500 13.19 24.85 -26.72
CA GLU A 500 14.06 26.00 -26.95
C GLU A 500 15.45 25.62 -27.53
N ASP A 501 15.90 24.38 -27.40
CA ASP A 501 17.17 23.89 -27.93
C ASP A 501 17.11 23.46 -29.43
N HIS A 502 15.97 23.64 -30.08
CA HIS A 502 15.77 23.31 -31.51
C HIS A 502 15.53 24.53 -32.41
N HIS A 503 15.95 25.75 -32.01
CA HIS A 503 15.94 26.93 -32.88
C HIS A 503 17.33 27.51 -33.09
#